data_bb5d982c3071712917cd7675ceedfcc2
#
_entry.id   bb5d982c3071712917cd7675ceedfcc2
#
_cell.length_a   1.000
_cell.length_b   1.000
_cell.length_c   1.000
_cell.angle_alpha   90.00
_cell.angle_beta   90.00
_cell.angle_gamma   90.00
#
_symmetry.space_group_name_H-M   'P 1'
#
loop_
_entity.id
_entity.type
_entity.pdbx_description
1 polymer ?
#
loop_
_entity_poly.entity_id
_entity_poly.type
_entity_poly.pdbx_seq_one_letter_code
_entity_poly.pdbx_strand_id
1 'polypeptide(L)'
;MKYCSSSMVHAWYGGSHEIAGVVTEVGKNVTKFKAGDRVGVGCMVNSCQSCDRCDEGFENHCRGIIFTYNSVDRDGTVTYGGYSSNVVVHERFVVRFPDAMPLDQGAPLLCAGITVYSPMKYHGLNVPGKHVGVLGLGGLGHVAVKFAKAFRMKVTVISTSPAKKQEALERLGADAFIVSKNADEMKVSCRGRSILLLLFQIELNWDMHMV
;
A
#
# COMPACT_ATOMS: atom_id res chain seq x y z
N MET A 1 -15.11 8.69 -26.25
CA MET A 1 -14.22 9.84 -25.96
C MET A 1 -12.86 9.26 -25.57
N LYS A 2 -11.81 9.47 -26.36
CA LYS A 2 -10.48 8.98 -26.00
C LYS A 2 -9.98 9.84 -24.84
N TYR A 3 -9.60 9.20 -23.74
CA TYR A 3 -9.08 9.87 -22.56
C TYR A 3 -7.84 10.69 -22.91
N CYS A 4 -7.96 12.00 -22.87
CA CYS A 4 -6.89 12.93 -23.24
C CYS A 4 -5.80 13.08 -22.16
N SER A 5 -5.95 12.44 -21.00
CA SER A 5 -5.09 12.58 -19.83
C SER A 5 -4.58 11.26 -19.24
N SER A 6 -4.66 10.17 -20.01
CA SER A 6 -4.23 8.84 -19.57
C SER A 6 -2.85 8.48 -20.12
N SER A 7 -2.07 7.80 -19.32
CA SER A 7 -0.78 7.22 -19.70
C SER A 7 -0.93 5.71 -19.82
N MET A 8 -0.32 5.11 -20.83
CA MET A 8 -0.22 3.66 -20.95
C MET A 8 1.03 3.19 -20.22
N VAL A 9 0.88 2.29 -19.28
CA VAL A 9 1.98 1.75 -18.48
C VAL A 9 2.17 0.28 -18.85
N HIS A 10 3.38 -0.08 -19.27
CA HIS A 10 3.75 -1.48 -19.45
C HIS A 10 4.01 -2.12 -18.10
N ALA A 11 3.19 -3.09 -17.71
CA ALA A 11 3.29 -3.75 -16.41
C ALA A 11 4.38 -4.83 -16.46
N TRP A 12 5.43 -4.66 -15.66
CA TRP A 12 6.54 -5.62 -15.59
C TRP A 12 6.47 -6.52 -14.36
N TYR A 13 5.88 -6.03 -13.25
CA TYR A 13 5.84 -6.74 -11.99
C TYR A 13 4.56 -6.37 -11.21
N GLY A 14 4.01 -7.34 -10.49
CA GLY A 14 2.99 -7.08 -9.48
C GLY A 14 1.73 -7.93 -9.60
N GLY A 15 0.95 -7.90 -8.53
CA GLY A 15 -0.40 -8.42 -8.49
C GLY A 15 -1.36 -7.55 -9.32
N SER A 16 -2.65 -7.86 -9.26
CA SER A 16 -3.67 -7.14 -10.05
C SER A 16 -3.74 -5.63 -9.78
N HIS A 17 -3.23 -5.15 -8.65
CA HIS A 17 -3.32 -3.76 -8.18
C HIS A 17 -2.02 -3.18 -7.59
N GLU A 18 -0.89 -3.83 -7.79
CA GLU A 18 0.45 -3.37 -7.41
C GLU A 18 1.33 -3.37 -8.65
N ILE A 19 1.16 -2.38 -9.51
CA ILE A 19 1.75 -2.35 -10.85
C ILE A 19 2.97 -1.44 -10.85
N ALA A 20 4.12 -2.00 -11.15
CA ALA A 20 5.32 -1.24 -11.44
C ALA A 20 5.71 -1.43 -12.90
N GLY A 21 6.03 -0.35 -13.61
CA GLY A 21 6.29 -0.43 -15.02
C GLY A 21 6.90 0.83 -15.61
N VAL A 22 6.82 0.94 -16.91
CA VAL A 22 7.35 2.06 -17.69
C VAL A 22 6.24 2.65 -18.54
N VAL A 23 6.16 3.97 -18.60
CA VAL A 23 5.23 4.68 -19.48
C VAL A 23 5.64 4.43 -20.93
N THR A 24 4.73 3.88 -21.73
CA THR A 24 4.95 3.66 -23.17
C THR A 24 4.37 4.77 -24.02
N GLU A 25 3.20 5.28 -23.63
CA GLU A 25 2.53 6.37 -24.34
C GLU A 25 1.85 7.31 -23.35
N VAL A 26 1.67 8.56 -23.73
CA VAL A 26 0.96 9.56 -22.97
C VAL A 26 -0.13 10.23 -23.81
N GLY A 27 -1.28 10.51 -23.20
CA GLY A 27 -2.33 11.29 -23.83
C GLY A 27 -1.88 12.74 -24.04
N LYS A 28 -2.49 13.42 -25.00
CA LYS A 28 -2.12 14.79 -25.42
C LYS A 28 -2.17 15.84 -24.30
N ASN A 29 -2.94 15.60 -23.24
CA ASN A 29 -3.08 16.54 -22.11
C ASN A 29 -2.27 16.09 -20.88
N VAL A 30 -1.51 15.00 -20.96
CA VAL A 30 -0.64 14.55 -19.88
C VAL A 30 0.57 15.46 -19.80
N THR A 31 0.83 16.00 -18.63
CA THR A 31 1.94 16.94 -18.39
C THR A 31 2.96 16.41 -17.37
N LYS A 32 2.57 15.44 -16.54
CA LYS A 32 3.40 14.94 -15.45
C LYS A 32 4.37 13.85 -15.86
N PHE A 33 4.10 13.16 -16.97
CA PHE A 33 4.84 11.98 -17.39
C PHE A 33 5.16 12.00 -18.88
N LYS A 34 6.18 11.24 -19.25
CA LYS A 34 6.60 11.01 -20.64
C LYS A 34 6.95 9.54 -20.84
N ALA A 35 6.98 9.10 -22.10
CA ALA A 35 7.46 7.77 -22.45
C ALA A 35 8.87 7.52 -21.88
N GLY A 36 9.09 6.34 -21.32
CA GLY A 36 10.31 5.96 -20.63
C GLY A 36 10.33 6.24 -19.13
N ASP A 37 9.39 7.01 -18.58
CA ASP A 37 9.32 7.25 -17.13
C ASP A 37 8.99 5.95 -16.38
N ARG A 38 9.71 5.69 -15.29
CA ARG A 38 9.45 4.57 -14.37
C ARG A 38 8.36 4.97 -13.39
N VAL A 39 7.31 4.18 -13.35
CA VAL A 39 6.08 4.54 -12.63
C VAL A 39 5.44 3.35 -11.93
N GLY A 40 4.54 3.67 -10.99
CA GLY A 40 3.70 2.73 -10.30
C GLY A 40 2.23 3.11 -10.34
N VAL A 41 1.37 2.11 -10.27
CA VAL A 41 -0.08 2.24 -10.16
C VAL A 41 -0.58 1.32 -9.06
N GLY A 42 -1.34 1.89 -8.14
CA GLY A 42 -1.96 1.15 -7.04
C GLY A 42 -3.33 0.58 -7.40
N CYS A 43 -4.22 0.52 -6.42
CA CYS A 43 -5.54 -0.10 -6.57
C CYS A 43 -6.57 0.76 -7.33
N MET A 44 -6.22 1.97 -7.77
CA MET A 44 -7.12 2.91 -8.44
C MET A 44 -6.54 3.40 -9.75
N VAL A 45 -7.37 3.52 -10.79
CA VAL A 45 -6.95 4.04 -12.11
C VAL A 45 -7.65 5.33 -12.49
N ASN A 46 -8.82 5.63 -11.92
CA ASN A 46 -9.59 6.81 -12.23
C ASN A 46 -10.58 7.18 -11.12
N SER A 47 -11.16 8.37 -11.18
CA SER A 47 -12.23 8.87 -10.30
C SER A 47 -13.19 9.78 -11.07
N CYS A 48 -14.25 10.30 -10.45
CA CYS A 48 -15.16 11.25 -11.14
C CYS A 48 -14.48 12.59 -11.45
N GLN A 49 -13.45 12.98 -10.72
CA GLN A 49 -12.64 14.19 -10.89
C GLN A 49 -13.41 15.53 -10.78
N SER A 50 -14.65 15.49 -10.30
CA SER A 50 -15.56 16.65 -10.26
C SER A 50 -16.38 16.74 -8.97
N CYS A 51 -16.13 15.89 -7.98
CA CYS A 51 -16.77 15.97 -6.68
C CYS A 51 -15.83 16.64 -5.65
N ASP A 52 -16.40 17.09 -4.56
CA ASP A 52 -15.69 17.68 -3.42
C ASP A 52 -14.48 16.86 -2.98
N ARG A 53 -14.61 15.55 -2.91
CA ARG A 53 -13.50 14.65 -2.55
C ARG A 53 -12.35 14.67 -3.55
N CYS A 54 -12.67 14.74 -4.83
CA CYS A 54 -11.65 14.85 -5.88
C CYS A 54 -10.97 16.22 -5.90
N ASP A 55 -11.72 17.28 -5.60
CA ASP A 55 -11.20 18.65 -5.55
C ASP A 55 -10.29 18.86 -4.33
N GLU A 56 -10.59 18.19 -3.22
CA GLU A 56 -9.77 18.16 -2.01
C GLU A 56 -8.56 17.21 -2.08
N GLY A 57 -8.41 16.41 -3.14
CA GLY A 57 -7.33 15.41 -3.29
C GLY A 57 -7.56 14.11 -2.52
N PHE A 58 -8.81 13.81 -2.18
CA PHE A 58 -9.24 12.58 -1.52
C PHE A 58 -9.98 11.65 -2.49
N GLU A 59 -9.41 11.41 -3.67
CA GLU A 59 -10.01 10.59 -4.72
C GLU A 59 -10.32 9.16 -4.26
N ASN A 60 -9.60 8.64 -3.26
CA ASN A 60 -9.86 7.34 -2.63
C ASN A 60 -11.23 7.28 -1.92
N HIS A 61 -11.85 8.43 -1.63
CA HIS A 61 -13.21 8.56 -1.08
C HIS A 61 -14.24 8.99 -2.12
N CYS A 62 -13.86 9.05 -3.40
CA CYS A 62 -14.78 9.38 -4.48
C CYS A 62 -15.80 8.26 -4.71
N ARG A 63 -17.09 8.59 -4.79
CA ARG A 63 -18.15 7.61 -5.10
C ARG A 63 -18.06 7.05 -6.53
N GLY A 64 -17.43 7.79 -7.44
CA GLY A 64 -17.16 7.38 -8.83
C GLY A 64 -15.74 6.89 -9.03
N ILE A 65 -15.15 6.25 -8.02
CA ILE A 65 -13.81 5.64 -8.10
C ILE A 65 -13.84 4.44 -9.04
N ILE A 66 -12.76 4.27 -9.80
CA ILE A 66 -12.57 3.13 -10.69
C ILE A 66 -11.31 2.40 -10.23
N PHE A 67 -11.49 1.15 -9.85
CA PHE A 67 -10.38 0.30 -9.40
C PHE A 67 -9.56 -0.22 -10.58
N THR A 68 -8.32 -0.54 -10.30
CA THR A 68 -7.36 -1.05 -11.28
C THR A 68 -7.81 -2.37 -11.89
N TYR A 69 -8.62 -3.16 -11.17
CA TYR A 69 -9.16 -4.44 -11.65
C TYR A 69 -10.62 -4.60 -11.22
N ASN A 70 -11.34 -5.46 -11.95
CA ASN A 70 -12.74 -5.83 -11.70
C ASN A 70 -13.67 -4.62 -11.53
N SER A 71 -13.41 -3.56 -12.30
CA SER A 71 -14.24 -2.38 -12.43
C SER A 71 -14.57 -2.13 -13.89
N VAL A 72 -15.55 -1.26 -14.13
CA VAL A 72 -15.87 -0.78 -15.47
C VAL A 72 -15.42 0.68 -15.55
N ASP A 73 -14.56 1.00 -16.52
CA ASP A 73 -14.13 2.37 -16.77
C ASP A 73 -15.24 3.15 -17.50
N ARG A 74 -15.09 4.46 -17.60
CA ARG A 74 -16.13 5.36 -18.17
C ARG A 74 -16.47 5.09 -19.64
N ASP A 75 -15.57 4.47 -20.37
CA ASP A 75 -15.80 4.06 -21.76
C ASP A 75 -16.47 2.69 -21.89
N GLY A 76 -16.82 2.04 -20.78
CA GLY A 76 -17.44 0.72 -20.73
C GLY A 76 -16.45 -0.45 -20.75
N THR A 77 -15.13 -0.19 -20.77
CA THR A 77 -14.13 -1.25 -20.73
C THR A 77 -13.94 -1.79 -19.32
N VAL A 78 -13.70 -3.09 -19.20
CA VAL A 78 -13.37 -3.73 -17.92
C VAL A 78 -11.90 -3.52 -17.60
N THR A 79 -11.59 -3.20 -16.34
CA THR A 79 -10.21 -3.08 -15.86
C THR A 79 -9.68 -4.43 -15.41
N TYR A 80 -8.53 -4.84 -15.94
CA TYR A 80 -7.92 -6.16 -15.70
C TYR A 80 -6.70 -6.12 -14.78
N GLY A 81 -6.28 -4.93 -14.36
CA GLY A 81 -5.14 -4.75 -13.46
C GLY A 81 -3.80 -5.10 -14.07
N GLY A 82 -2.86 -5.46 -13.21
CA GLY A 82 -1.47 -5.72 -13.56
C GLY A 82 -1.21 -7.06 -14.24
N TYR A 83 -2.20 -7.94 -14.32
CA TYR A 83 -2.10 -9.18 -15.11
C TYR A 83 -2.34 -8.93 -16.60
N SER A 84 -1.86 -7.82 -17.08
CA SER A 84 -1.94 -7.35 -18.47
C SER A 84 -0.59 -6.85 -18.92
N SER A 85 -0.33 -6.88 -20.23
CA SER A 85 0.89 -6.28 -20.79
C SER A 85 0.90 -4.75 -20.67
N ASN A 86 -0.26 -4.12 -20.74
CA ASN A 86 -0.41 -2.67 -20.62
C ASN A 86 -1.68 -2.31 -19.83
N VAL A 87 -1.62 -1.20 -19.13
CA VAL A 87 -2.77 -0.60 -18.46
C VAL A 87 -2.89 0.88 -18.83
N VAL A 88 -4.11 1.38 -18.97
CA VAL A 88 -4.39 2.80 -19.19
C VAL A 88 -4.84 3.40 -17.88
N VAL A 89 -4.18 4.48 -17.46
CA VAL A 89 -4.39 5.08 -16.13
C VAL A 89 -4.46 6.59 -16.27
N HIS A 90 -5.36 7.24 -15.52
CA HIS A 90 -5.35 8.69 -15.42
C HIS A 90 -4.11 9.16 -14.65
N GLU A 91 -3.41 10.22 -15.11
CA GLU A 91 -2.12 10.67 -14.55
C GLU A 91 -2.15 11.01 -13.05
N ARG A 92 -3.32 11.28 -12.45
CA ARG A 92 -3.48 11.49 -11.00
C ARG A 92 -3.20 10.23 -10.17
N PHE A 93 -3.38 9.04 -10.76
CA PHE A 93 -3.23 7.74 -10.09
C PHE A 93 -1.90 7.06 -10.41
N VAL A 94 -1.03 7.77 -11.10
CA VAL A 94 0.33 7.31 -11.45
C VAL A 94 1.33 7.98 -10.51
N VAL A 95 2.24 7.20 -9.93
CA VAL A 95 3.33 7.69 -9.08
C VAL A 95 4.68 7.41 -9.72
N ARG A 96 5.64 8.34 -9.55
CA ARG A 96 7.03 8.13 -10.01
C ARG A 96 7.74 7.15 -9.09
N PHE A 97 8.46 6.22 -9.67
CA PHE A 97 9.43 5.42 -8.94
C PHE A 97 10.79 6.12 -8.91
N PRO A 98 11.47 6.13 -7.75
CA PRO A 98 12.87 6.55 -7.68
C PRO A 98 13.75 5.67 -8.57
N ASP A 99 14.72 6.27 -9.27
CA ASP A 99 15.60 5.53 -10.19
C ASP A 99 16.39 4.41 -9.50
N ALA A 100 16.78 4.63 -8.26
CA ALA A 100 17.52 3.66 -7.47
C ALA A 100 16.66 2.49 -6.93
N MET A 101 15.32 2.55 -7.06
CA MET A 101 14.44 1.50 -6.54
C MET A 101 14.15 0.46 -7.64
N PRO A 102 14.49 -0.82 -7.46
CA PRO A 102 14.04 -1.89 -8.35
C PRO A 102 12.51 -1.95 -8.42
N LEU A 103 11.94 -2.09 -9.61
CA LEU A 103 10.49 -2.05 -9.83
C LEU A 103 9.77 -3.19 -9.09
N ASP A 104 10.35 -4.40 -9.12
CA ASP A 104 9.85 -5.59 -8.42
C ASP A 104 9.77 -5.41 -6.91
N GLN A 105 10.78 -4.73 -6.32
CA GLN A 105 10.80 -4.45 -4.88
C GLN A 105 9.88 -3.31 -4.49
N GLY A 106 9.63 -2.38 -5.41
CA GLY A 106 8.76 -1.24 -5.19
C GLY A 106 7.28 -1.54 -5.38
N ALA A 107 6.92 -2.52 -6.20
CA ALA A 107 5.52 -2.83 -6.50
C ALA A 107 4.65 -3.07 -5.25
N PRO A 108 5.06 -3.84 -4.23
CA PRO A 108 4.25 -4.04 -3.02
C PRO A 108 4.02 -2.76 -2.20
N LEU A 109 4.83 -1.71 -2.40
CA LEU A 109 4.64 -0.44 -1.69
C LEU A 109 3.40 0.33 -2.18
N LEU A 110 2.89 0.00 -3.35
CA LEU A 110 1.72 0.65 -3.97
C LEU A 110 0.38 0.24 -3.35
N CYS A 111 0.36 -0.84 -2.57
CA CYS A 111 -0.77 -1.25 -1.75
C CYS A 111 -0.35 -1.43 -0.29
N ALA A 112 0.43 -2.47 0.01
CA ALA A 112 0.86 -2.75 1.38
C ALA A 112 1.67 -1.58 1.97
N GLY A 113 2.51 -0.92 1.18
CA GLY A 113 3.29 0.24 1.62
C GLY A 113 2.42 1.41 2.04
N ILE A 114 1.59 1.91 1.13
CA ILE A 114 0.73 3.08 1.40
C ILE A 114 -0.29 2.79 2.51
N THR A 115 -0.80 1.55 2.59
CA THR A 115 -1.77 1.13 3.61
C THR A 115 -1.22 1.29 5.03
N VAL A 116 0.07 1.06 5.24
CA VAL A 116 0.70 1.25 6.55
C VAL A 116 1.31 2.64 6.73
N TYR A 117 1.83 3.23 5.66
CA TYR A 117 2.46 4.56 5.70
C TYR A 117 1.44 5.68 5.98
N SER A 118 0.30 5.66 5.27
CA SER A 118 -0.72 6.70 5.36
C SER A 118 -1.24 6.89 6.79
N PRO A 119 -1.70 5.85 7.51
CA PRO A 119 -2.16 6.03 8.89
C PRO A 119 -1.02 6.43 9.84
N MET A 120 0.21 5.96 9.63
CA MET A 120 1.34 6.44 10.44
C MET A 120 1.55 7.94 10.29
N LYS A 121 1.43 8.47 9.10
CA LYS A 121 1.53 9.92 8.83
C LYS A 121 0.33 10.67 9.39
N TYR A 122 -0.88 10.21 9.07
CA TYR A 122 -2.13 10.85 9.47
C TYR A 122 -2.27 11.00 10.98
N HIS A 123 -1.92 9.96 11.73
CA HIS A 123 -1.97 9.96 13.19
C HIS A 123 -0.69 10.49 13.86
N GLY A 124 0.23 11.07 13.10
CA GLY A 124 1.47 11.65 13.63
C GLY A 124 2.37 10.63 14.33
N LEU A 125 2.40 9.39 13.86
CA LEU A 125 3.24 8.31 14.41
C LEU A 125 4.67 8.35 13.88
N ASN A 126 4.93 9.07 12.84
CA ASN A 126 6.25 9.21 12.21
C ASN A 126 7.20 10.12 13.01
N VAL A 127 7.16 9.99 14.34
CA VAL A 127 7.99 10.80 15.26
C VAL A 127 9.00 9.90 15.94
N PRO A 128 10.31 10.25 15.92
CA PRO A 128 11.36 9.51 16.59
C PRO A 128 11.06 9.29 18.08
N GLY A 129 11.36 8.09 18.57
CA GLY A 129 11.19 7.74 19.99
C GLY A 129 9.79 7.30 20.39
N LYS A 130 8.76 7.51 19.58
CA LYS A 130 7.44 6.91 19.83
C LYS A 130 7.53 5.38 19.82
N HIS A 131 6.65 4.74 20.58
CA HIS A 131 6.58 3.29 20.65
C HIS A 131 5.29 2.79 19.97
N VAL A 132 5.43 1.93 19.01
CA VAL A 132 4.32 1.34 18.25
C VAL A 132 4.29 -0.17 18.41
N GLY A 133 3.08 -0.71 18.57
CA GLY A 133 2.81 -2.15 18.49
C GLY A 133 2.33 -2.52 17.09
N VAL A 134 2.94 -3.53 16.47
CA VAL A 134 2.50 -4.11 15.20
C VAL A 134 1.85 -5.45 15.49
N LEU A 135 0.54 -5.54 15.32
CA LEU A 135 -0.21 -6.78 15.50
C LEU A 135 -0.27 -7.56 14.19
N GLY A 136 0.30 -8.75 14.22
CA GLY A 136 0.44 -9.61 13.05
C GLY A 136 1.70 -9.32 12.24
N LEU A 137 2.45 -10.37 11.90
CA LEU A 137 3.64 -10.30 11.06
C LEU A 137 3.39 -11.08 9.76
N GLY A 138 2.47 -10.56 8.94
CA GLY A 138 2.26 -10.91 7.55
C GLY A 138 2.89 -9.85 6.64
N GLY A 139 2.53 -9.78 5.36
CA GLY A 139 3.08 -8.79 4.41
C GLY A 139 2.98 -7.35 4.89
N LEU A 140 1.80 -6.92 5.32
CA LEU A 140 1.58 -5.58 5.89
C LEU A 140 2.40 -5.35 7.16
N GLY A 141 2.44 -6.33 8.07
CA GLY A 141 3.21 -6.22 9.31
C GLY A 141 4.71 -6.07 9.06
N HIS A 142 5.29 -6.79 8.09
CA HIS A 142 6.69 -6.64 7.69
C HIS A 142 6.98 -5.20 7.22
N VAL A 143 6.13 -4.67 6.36
CA VAL A 143 6.28 -3.30 5.85
C VAL A 143 6.09 -2.28 6.96
N ALA A 144 5.12 -2.51 7.88
CA ALA A 144 4.87 -1.65 9.02
C ALA A 144 6.09 -1.55 9.95
N VAL A 145 6.74 -2.68 10.28
CA VAL A 145 7.97 -2.69 11.07
C VAL A 145 9.06 -1.87 10.38
N LYS A 146 9.28 -2.09 9.08
CA LYS A 146 10.30 -1.36 8.30
C LYS A 146 10.04 0.16 8.29
N PHE A 147 8.82 0.61 8.04
CA PHE A 147 8.50 2.04 8.10
C PHE A 147 8.66 2.62 9.50
N ALA A 148 8.18 1.92 10.53
CA ALA A 148 8.33 2.39 11.91
C ALA A 148 9.81 2.52 12.31
N LYS A 149 10.66 1.57 11.92
CA LYS A 149 12.12 1.65 12.14
C LYS A 149 12.76 2.79 11.34
N ALA A 150 12.34 3.00 10.08
CA ALA A 150 12.79 4.13 9.28
C ALA A 150 12.42 5.49 9.91
N PHE A 151 11.28 5.57 10.59
CA PHE A 151 10.87 6.74 11.39
C PHE A 151 11.56 6.81 12.77
N ARG A 152 12.52 5.93 13.06
CA ARG A 152 13.25 5.83 14.34
C ARG A 152 12.33 5.63 15.55
N MET A 153 11.26 4.87 15.35
CA MET A 153 10.34 4.48 16.41
C MET A 153 10.84 3.23 17.14
N LYS A 154 10.35 3.02 18.36
CA LYS A 154 10.45 1.72 19.03
C LYS A 154 9.30 0.83 18.56
N VAL A 155 9.61 -0.42 18.22
CA VAL A 155 8.64 -1.35 17.63
C VAL A 155 8.54 -2.62 18.45
N THR A 156 7.32 -2.94 18.89
CA THR A 156 6.99 -4.25 19.44
C THR A 156 6.11 -5.01 18.46
N VAL A 157 6.55 -6.17 18.01
CA VAL A 157 5.73 -7.08 17.20
C VAL A 157 4.92 -7.99 18.12
N ILE A 158 3.63 -8.11 17.84
CA ILE A 158 2.70 -8.99 18.56
C ILE A 158 2.19 -10.03 17.56
N SER A 159 2.48 -11.31 17.81
CA SER A 159 2.10 -12.40 16.89
C SER A 159 1.67 -13.65 17.65
N THR A 160 0.79 -14.43 17.04
CA THR A 160 0.39 -15.75 17.58
C THR A 160 1.48 -16.81 17.39
N SER A 161 2.42 -16.62 16.46
CA SER A 161 3.45 -17.60 16.08
C SER A 161 4.80 -17.22 16.66
N PRO A 162 5.32 -17.99 17.64
CA PRO A 162 6.66 -17.76 18.19
C PRO A 162 7.79 -17.98 17.17
N ALA A 163 7.56 -18.75 16.11
CA ALA A 163 8.54 -18.99 15.04
C ALA A 163 8.95 -17.70 14.30
N LYS A 164 8.11 -16.66 14.31
CA LYS A 164 8.39 -15.36 13.69
C LYS A 164 9.26 -14.44 14.54
N LYS A 165 9.63 -14.85 15.77
CA LYS A 165 10.38 -14.01 16.70
C LYS A 165 11.78 -13.64 16.18
N GLN A 166 12.51 -14.62 15.67
CA GLN A 166 13.84 -14.38 15.14
C GLN A 166 13.81 -13.42 13.94
N GLU A 167 12.89 -13.62 13.01
CA GLU A 167 12.72 -12.74 11.85
C GLU A 167 12.39 -11.31 12.28
N ALA A 168 11.46 -11.15 13.24
CA ALA A 168 11.07 -9.83 13.74
C ALA A 168 12.22 -9.06 14.35
N LEU A 169 13.03 -9.72 15.21
CA LEU A 169 14.09 -9.06 15.94
C LEU A 169 15.37 -8.88 15.11
N GLU A 170 15.83 -9.94 14.42
CA GLU A 170 17.12 -9.92 13.75
C GLU A 170 17.07 -9.36 12.32
N ARG A 171 16.00 -9.68 11.57
CA ARG A 171 15.90 -9.27 10.16
C ARG A 171 15.16 -7.94 9.97
N LEU A 172 14.08 -7.71 10.74
CA LEU A 172 13.28 -6.49 10.64
C LEU A 172 13.70 -5.42 11.64
N GLY A 173 14.47 -5.77 12.66
CA GLY A 173 14.99 -4.84 13.66
C GLY A 173 13.94 -4.35 14.66
N ALA A 174 12.89 -5.13 14.91
CA ALA A 174 11.96 -4.85 15.98
C ALA A 174 12.66 -4.85 17.35
N ASP A 175 12.24 -3.97 18.27
CA ASP A 175 12.87 -3.85 19.58
C ASP A 175 12.34 -4.89 20.59
N ALA A 176 11.14 -5.42 20.35
CA ALA A 176 10.54 -6.47 21.17
C ALA A 176 9.57 -7.34 20.37
N PHE A 177 9.33 -8.54 20.88
CA PHE A 177 8.38 -9.49 20.33
C PHE A 177 7.55 -10.12 21.44
N ILE A 178 6.26 -10.21 21.25
CA ILE A 178 5.29 -10.77 22.20
C ILE A 178 4.51 -11.88 21.51
N VAL A 179 4.39 -13.02 22.19
CA VAL A 179 3.50 -14.08 21.75
C VAL A 179 2.09 -13.80 22.31
N SER A 180 1.14 -13.44 21.46
CA SER A 180 -0.20 -13.02 21.90
C SER A 180 -1.01 -14.12 22.62
N LYS A 181 -0.63 -15.40 22.43
CA LYS A 181 -1.22 -16.53 23.16
C LYS A 181 -0.69 -16.65 24.58
N ASN A 182 0.38 -15.95 24.95
CA ASN A 182 0.95 -15.93 26.28
C ASN A 182 0.35 -14.74 27.08
N ALA A 183 -0.60 -15.05 27.97
CA ALA A 183 -1.29 -14.01 28.75
C ALA A 183 -0.36 -13.20 29.65
N ASP A 184 0.72 -13.79 30.15
CA ASP A 184 1.66 -13.11 31.04
C ASP A 184 2.55 -12.14 30.27
N GLU A 185 3.04 -12.52 29.08
CA GLU A 185 3.74 -11.61 28.19
C GLU A 185 2.86 -10.40 27.79
N MET A 186 1.59 -10.65 27.50
CA MET A 186 0.65 -9.58 27.16
C MET A 186 0.42 -8.61 28.32
N LYS A 187 0.24 -9.11 29.55
CA LYS A 187 0.03 -8.27 30.76
C LYS A 187 1.23 -7.39 31.08
N VAL A 188 2.44 -7.92 30.96
CA VAL A 188 3.69 -7.18 31.25
C VAL A 188 3.89 -6.05 30.25
N SER A 189 3.56 -6.29 28.98
CA SER A 189 3.78 -5.31 27.91
C SER A 189 2.84 -4.12 27.98
N CYS A 190 1.66 -4.27 28.59
CA CYS A 190 0.67 -3.20 28.73
C CYS A 190 0.93 -2.28 29.93
N ARG A 191 1.84 -2.64 30.84
CA ARG A 191 2.10 -1.83 32.03
C ARG A 191 2.98 -0.61 31.71
N GLY A 192 2.36 0.58 31.74
CA GLY A 192 3.08 1.86 31.76
C GLY A 192 3.64 2.36 30.44
N ARG A 193 3.18 1.85 29.30
CA ARG A 193 3.60 2.30 27.96
C ARG A 193 2.41 2.69 27.12
N SER A 194 2.41 3.90 26.61
CA SER A 194 1.48 4.27 25.53
C SER A 194 1.93 3.57 24.27
N ILE A 195 1.41 2.37 24.00
CA ILE A 195 1.60 1.65 22.76
C ILE A 195 0.41 1.97 21.87
N LEU A 196 0.65 2.66 20.77
CA LEU A 196 -0.36 2.79 19.75
C LEU A 196 -0.36 1.51 18.89
N LEU A 197 -1.48 0.80 18.94
CA LEU A 197 -1.64 -0.48 18.25
C LEU A 197 -2.01 -0.24 16.79
N LEU A 198 -1.10 -0.62 15.87
CA LEU A 198 -1.41 -0.71 14.44
C LEU A 198 -1.87 -2.13 14.13
N LEU A 199 -3.18 -2.29 13.87
CA LEU A 199 -3.78 -3.56 13.47
C LEU A 199 -3.60 -3.73 11.97
N PHE A 200 -2.72 -4.64 11.56
CA PHE A 200 -2.54 -5.05 10.17
C PHE A 200 -2.83 -6.54 9.98
N GLN A 201 -3.83 -7.05 10.66
CA GLN A 201 -4.31 -8.39 10.43
C GLN A 201 -5.65 -8.31 9.69
N ILE A 202 -5.60 -8.42 8.37
CA ILE A 202 -6.73 -8.87 7.59
C ILE A 202 -6.54 -10.37 7.44
N GLU A 203 -7.07 -11.16 8.35
CA GLU A 203 -7.44 -12.53 8.04
C GLU A 203 -8.68 -12.42 7.14
N LEU A 204 -8.45 -12.35 5.85
CA LEU A 204 -9.48 -12.63 4.86
C LEU A 204 -9.75 -14.14 4.92
N ASN A 205 -10.61 -14.55 5.85
CA ASN A 205 -11.39 -15.76 5.67
C ASN A 205 -12.35 -15.49 4.50
N TRP A 206 -11.83 -15.66 3.29
CA TRP A 206 -12.66 -15.79 2.11
C TRP A 206 -13.27 -17.19 2.13
N ASP A 207 -14.28 -17.41 2.96
CA ASP A 207 -15.28 -18.42 2.65
C ASP A 207 -16.05 -17.88 1.44
N MET A 208 -15.48 -18.16 0.27
CA MET A 208 -16.18 -17.99 -0.99
C MET A 208 -17.27 -19.07 -1.09
N HIS A 209 -18.41 -18.84 -0.47
CA HIS A 209 -19.64 -19.38 -0.98
C HIS A 209 -20.10 -18.50 -2.12
N MET A 210 -19.64 -18.87 -3.34
CA MET A 210 -20.30 -18.43 -4.56
C MET A 210 -21.69 -19.06 -4.59
N VAL A 211 -22.72 -18.20 -4.58
CA VAL A 211 -24.02 -18.49 -5.18
C VAL A 211 -24.17 -17.56 -6.37
#